data_f8a5837aa842c79e2aa40f29b4459591
#
_entry.id   f8a5837aa842c79e2aa40f29b4459591
#
_cell.length_a   1.000
_cell.length_b   1.000
_cell.length_c   1.000
_cell.angle_alpha   90.00
_cell.angle_beta   90.00
_cell.angle_gamma   90.00
#
_symmetry.space_group_name_H-M   'P 1'
#
loop_
_entity.id
_entity.type
_entity.pdbx_description
1 polymer ?
#
loop_
_entity_poly.entity_id
_entity_poly.type
_entity_poly.pdbx_seq_one_letter_code
_entity_poly.pdbx_strand_id
1 'polypeptide(L)'
;VNSYNYRYMYFPGDSRRYPEKIFYQSEASTGAMGPNFFEMDLDKVVGLAYWGAIDYLGESMGWPIKGWNQGVFDISLQPKPDAYFLKSMFSDTPSVHLAVIEKGKKGEQMWNGINVAIGSYSENWNRKDGEKLSLYTYTNAEEVELKLNGKSLGVKKNSSNPKERNRIKWDNIEYKSGTLTAIARNGGKEVARHSLETTGEAVSLKLIPDVQTWHADGKDLQHVRVIAVDKKGRRVLSAGENLHFAVNGDAEIVAVDNGNISSDELAVGSDRSLFMGSALVILRAGTSASNITLEVTSDKYKTQRIKLNTK
;
A
#
# COMPACT_ATOMS: atom_id res chain seq x y z
N VAL A 1 18.50 22.99 15.76
CA VAL A 1 17.88 22.22 14.68
C VAL A 1 17.39 23.16 13.60
N ASN A 2 17.80 22.95 12.37
CA ASN A 2 17.26 23.65 11.22
C ASN A 2 16.18 22.79 10.57
N SER A 3 14.98 23.33 10.46
CA SER A 3 13.85 22.62 9.86
C SER A 3 13.60 23.12 8.43
N TYR A 4 13.36 22.17 7.51
CA TYR A 4 13.03 22.46 6.12
C TYR A 4 11.67 21.84 5.77
N ASN A 5 10.85 22.61 5.06
CA ASN A 5 9.57 22.16 4.53
C ASN A 5 9.71 21.96 3.01
N TYR A 6 9.69 20.70 2.53
CA TYR A 6 9.93 20.33 1.12
C TYR A 6 11.24 20.82 0.50
N ARG A 7 12.27 21.15 1.31
CA ARG A 7 13.56 21.71 0.85
C ARG A 7 14.75 20.77 1.11
N TYR A 8 14.48 19.48 1.20
CA TYR A 8 15.46 18.43 1.47
C TYR A 8 16.62 18.39 0.44
N MET A 9 16.43 18.93 -0.78
CA MET A 9 17.49 19.05 -1.78
C MET A 9 18.67 19.91 -1.32
N TYR A 10 18.49 20.74 -0.31
CA TYR A 10 19.57 21.55 0.25
C TYR A 10 20.37 20.82 1.33
N PHE A 11 19.87 19.74 1.93
CA PHE A 11 20.54 19.05 3.03
C PHE A 11 21.98 18.65 2.70
N PRO A 12 22.31 18.05 1.54
CA PRO A 12 23.69 17.66 1.25
C PRO A 12 24.67 18.85 1.22
N GLY A 13 24.21 20.00 0.76
CA GLY A 13 24.99 21.24 0.74
C GLY A 13 25.11 21.90 2.10
N ASP A 14 23.99 22.01 2.78
CA ASP A 14 23.91 22.73 4.06
C ASP A 14 24.56 21.94 5.21
N SER A 15 24.53 20.60 5.21
CA SER A 15 25.26 19.81 6.20
C SER A 15 26.79 19.99 6.08
N ARG A 16 27.29 20.19 4.87
CA ARG A 16 28.71 20.53 4.65
C ARG A 16 29.05 21.98 5.03
N ARG A 17 28.13 22.92 4.73
CA ARG A 17 28.33 24.35 4.99
C ARG A 17 28.22 24.70 6.47
N TYR A 18 27.36 24.00 7.19
CA TYR A 18 27.05 24.20 8.60
C TYR A 18 27.21 22.90 9.39
N PRO A 19 28.45 22.41 9.57
CA PRO A 19 28.71 21.10 10.16
C PRO A 19 28.26 20.96 11.62
N GLU A 20 28.08 22.10 12.32
CA GLU A 20 27.56 22.14 13.69
C GLU A 20 26.05 22.06 13.80
N LYS A 21 25.32 22.12 12.65
CA LYS A 21 23.87 22.08 12.64
C LYS A 21 23.37 20.65 12.46
N ILE A 22 22.20 20.41 13.05
CA ILE A 22 21.38 19.24 12.78
C ILE A 22 20.09 19.66 12.06
N PHE A 23 19.54 18.77 11.24
CA PHE A 23 18.46 19.07 10.32
C PHE A 23 17.24 18.22 10.59
N TYR A 24 16.08 18.76 10.27
CA TYR A 24 14.81 18.08 10.31
C TYR A 24 13.99 18.43 9.07
N GLN A 25 13.40 17.43 8.45
CA GLN A 25 12.44 17.63 7.37
C GLN A 25 11.04 17.62 7.96
N SER A 26 10.44 18.80 8.13
CA SER A 26 9.12 18.97 8.75
C SER A 26 7.98 18.50 7.84
N GLU A 27 8.17 18.63 6.52
CA GLU A 27 7.29 18.02 5.53
C GLU A 27 8.09 17.57 4.33
N ALA A 28 7.82 16.35 3.85
CA ALA A 28 8.45 15.74 2.70
C ALA A 28 7.42 14.98 1.86
N SER A 29 7.58 14.99 0.54
CA SER A 29 6.78 14.14 -0.33
C SER A 29 7.39 12.74 -0.44
N THR A 30 6.53 11.72 -0.46
CA THR A 30 6.94 10.32 -0.54
C THR A 30 7.66 9.99 -1.86
N GLY A 31 7.12 10.44 -3.00
CA GLY A 31 7.66 10.11 -4.33
C GLY A 31 8.96 10.82 -4.68
N ALA A 32 9.16 12.05 -4.21
CA ALA A 32 10.34 12.87 -4.52
C ALA A 32 11.52 12.65 -3.57
N MET A 33 11.30 11.99 -2.44
CA MET A 33 12.34 11.79 -1.42
C MET A 33 13.44 10.81 -1.80
N GLY A 34 13.15 9.82 -2.67
CA GLY A 34 14.09 8.75 -2.96
C GLY A 34 15.51 9.20 -3.29
N PRO A 35 15.72 10.07 -4.29
CA PRO A 35 17.06 10.53 -4.64
C PRO A 35 17.75 11.30 -3.52
N ASN A 36 17.02 12.19 -2.87
CA ASN A 36 17.59 13.06 -1.83
C ASN A 36 17.84 12.30 -0.54
N PHE A 37 17.05 11.29 -0.21
CA PHE A 37 17.29 10.41 0.92
C PHE A 37 18.68 9.76 0.83
N PHE A 38 19.07 9.24 -0.33
CA PHE A 38 20.36 8.57 -0.52
C PHE A 38 21.56 9.52 -0.62
N GLU A 39 21.32 10.83 -0.71
CA GLU A 39 22.35 11.88 -0.69
C GLU A 39 22.47 12.56 0.67
N MET A 40 21.50 12.36 1.58
CA MET A 40 21.51 12.98 2.90
C MET A 40 22.59 12.40 3.80
N ASP A 41 23.20 13.27 4.59
CA ASP A 41 24.00 12.88 5.77
C ASP A 41 23.03 12.55 6.91
N LEU A 42 22.71 11.26 7.06
CA LEU A 42 21.73 10.80 8.04
C LEU A 42 22.20 10.98 9.49
N ASP A 43 23.51 11.17 9.74
CA ASP A 43 24.03 11.53 11.07
C ASP A 43 23.63 12.96 11.47
N LYS A 44 23.30 13.79 10.49
CA LYS A 44 22.87 15.18 10.69
C LYS A 44 21.38 15.39 10.57
N VAL A 45 20.62 14.43 10.04
CA VAL A 45 19.17 14.51 9.85
C VAL A 45 18.47 13.71 10.95
N VAL A 46 17.85 14.41 11.91
CA VAL A 46 17.22 13.80 13.09
C VAL A 46 15.81 13.28 12.82
N GLY A 47 15.21 13.61 11.70
CA GLY A 47 13.89 13.09 11.34
C GLY A 47 13.36 13.61 10.01
N LEU A 48 12.44 12.83 9.45
CA LEU A 48 11.69 13.13 8.23
C LEU A 48 10.21 12.91 8.52
N ALA A 49 9.38 13.91 8.25
CA ALA A 49 7.92 13.77 8.32
C ALA A 49 7.34 13.78 6.90
N TYR A 50 6.78 12.66 6.49
CA TYR A 50 6.09 12.58 5.21
C TYR A 50 4.71 13.22 5.31
N TRP A 51 4.45 14.21 4.43
CA TRP A 51 3.12 14.78 4.33
C TRP A 51 2.19 13.79 3.65
N GLY A 52 1.07 13.47 4.36
CA GLY A 52 0.08 12.55 3.86
C GLY A 52 0.65 11.15 3.64
N ALA A 53 1.28 10.53 4.64
CA ALA A 53 1.68 9.13 4.55
C ALA A 53 0.47 8.20 4.36
N ILE A 54 -0.70 8.57 4.88
CA ILE A 54 -1.99 7.92 4.70
C ILE A 54 -2.88 8.87 3.90
N ASP A 55 -3.67 8.35 2.96
CA ASP A 55 -4.71 9.13 2.30
C ASP A 55 -5.71 9.66 3.35
N TYR A 56 -6.20 10.89 3.16
CA TYR A 56 -7.14 11.50 4.10
C TYR A 56 -8.13 12.42 3.37
N LEU A 57 -9.32 12.59 3.97
CA LEU A 57 -10.34 13.50 3.44
C LEU A 57 -9.94 14.96 3.68
N GLY A 58 -10.31 15.84 2.77
CA GLY A 58 -10.03 17.27 2.87
C GLY A 58 -9.29 17.78 1.64
N GLU A 59 -7.99 17.97 1.65
CA GLU A 59 -7.19 18.55 0.56
C GLU A 59 -7.39 17.84 -0.78
N SER A 60 -8.57 18.10 -1.39
CA SER A 60 -9.00 17.43 -2.61
C SER A 60 -8.11 17.81 -3.79
N MET A 61 -7.70 16.79 -4.54
CA MET A 61 -6.98 16.93 -5.81
C MET A 61 -7.95 17.14 -7.00
N GLY A 62 -9.23 17.41 -6.72
CA GLY A 62 -10.28 17.61 -7.70
C GLY A 62 -11.29 16.47 -7.75
N TRP A 63 -12.59 16.84 -7.94
CA TRP A 63 -13.69 15.89 -8.01
C TRP A 63 -13.46 14.79 -9.07
N PRO A 64 -13.76 13.51 -8.79
CA PRO A 64 -14.47 12.95 -7.62
C PRO A 64 -13.58 12.61 -6.42
N ILE A 65 -12.29 12.94 -6.41
CA ILE A 65 -11.37 12.68 -5.31
C ILE A 65 -11.70 13.64 -4.18
N LYS A 66 -12.05 13.10 -3.00
CA LYS A 66 -12.54 13.89 -1.86
C LYS A 66 -11.45 14.33 -0.89
N GLY A 67 -10.19 14.00 -1.20
CA GLY A 67 -9.09 14.31 -0.30
C GLY A 67 -7.71 14.12 -0.94
N TRP A 68 -6.71 14.07 -0.09
CA TRP A 68 -5.34 13.76 -0.46
C TRP A 68 -5.18 12.25 -0.75
N ASN A 69 -4.79 11.89 -1.97
CA ASN A 69 -4.65 10.51 -2.42
C ASN A 69 -3.20 10.12 -2.75
N GLN A 70 -2.23 10.91 -2.31
CA GLN A 70 -0.81 10.70 -2.56
C GLN A 70 -0.09 10.00 -1.40
N GLY A 71 -0.85 9.49 -0.42
CA GLY A 71 -0.32 8.67 0.66
C GLY A 71 0.26 7.35 0.13
N VAL A 72 1.13 6.72 0.89
CA VAL A 72 1.64 5.37 0.63
C VAL A 72 0.74 4.29 1.24
N PHE A 73 -0.21 4.69 2.07
CA PHE A 73 -1.34 3.88 2.51
C PHE A 73 -2.64 4.54 2.04
N ASP A 74 -3.63 3.74 1.67
CA ASP A 74 -4.96 4.27 1.44
C ASP A 74 -5.66 4.62 2.78
N ILE A 75 -6.83 5.27 2.71
CA ILE A 75 -7.58 5.69 3.90
C ILE A 75 -8.02 4.51 4.79
N SER A 76 -8.05 3.28 4.25
CA SER A 76 -8.33 2.05 5.00
C SER A 76 -7.06 1.37 5.53
N LEU A 77 -5.91 2.07 5.50
CA LEU A 77 -4.59 1.60 5.93
C LEU A 77 -4.03 0.42 5.09
N GLN A 78 -4.52 0.23 3.86
CA GLN A 78 -3.92 -0.73 2.95
C GLN A 78 -2.65 -0.12 2.34
N PRO A 79 -1.48 -0.78 2.41
CA PRO A 79 -0.28 -0.27 1.77
C PRO A 79 -0.45 -0.23 0.25
N LYS A 80 -0.05 0.87 -0.36
CA LYS A 80 0.12 0.99 -1.81
C LYS A 80 1.53 0.53 -2.20
N PRO A 81 1.80 0.23 -3.46
CA PRO A 81 3.14 -0.22 -3.88
C PRO A 81 4.29 0.68 -3.45
N ASP A 82 4.08 2.00 -3.39
CA ASP A 82 5.11 2.97 -2.97
C ASP A 82 5.49 2.86 -1.49
N ALA A 83 4.64 2.26 -0.64
CA ALA A 83 5.01 1.96 0.74
C ALA A 83 6.24 1.04 0.81
N TYR A 84 6.37 0.13 -0.14
CA TYR A 84 7.48 -0.80 -0.21
C TYR A 84 8.77 -0.17 -0.74
N PHE A 85 8.65 0.91 -1.53
CA PHE A 85 9.81 1.73 -1.86
C PHE A 85 10.36 2.41 -0.60
N LEU A 86 9.49 3.07 0.21
CA LEU A 86 9.91 3.64 1.48
C LEU A 86 10.48 2.58 2.42
N LYS A 87 9.82 1.41 2.53
CA LYS A 87 10.35 0.30 3.33
C LYS A 87 11.77 -0.08 2.93
N SER A 88 12.08 -0.10 1.63
CA SER A 88 13.42 -0.44 1.14
C SER A 88 14.49 0.59 1.52
N MET A 89 14.09 1.84 1.83
CA MET A 89 15.02 2.89 2.28
C MET A 89 15.31 2.83 3.78
N PHE A 90 14.31 2.46 4.59
CA PHE A 90 14.38 2.54 6.05
C PHE A 90 14.62 1.18 6.74
N SER A 91 14.65 0.07 5.99
CA SER A 91 14.84 -1.26 6.56
C SER A 91 16.16 -1.86 6.15
N ASP A 92 16.90 -2.41 7.12
CA ASP A 92 18.09 -3.23 6.86
C ASP A 92 17.74 -4.66 6.44
N THR A 93 16.49 -5.09 6.68
CA THR A 93 16.02 -6.40 6.23
C THR A 93 15.85 -6.41 4.71
N PRO A 94 16.51 -7.32 3.99
CA PRO A 94 16.35 -7.44 2.55
C PRO A 94 14.90 -7.61 2.13
N SER A 95 14.49 -6.86 1.12
CA SER A 95 13.13 -6.86 0.62
C SER A 95 13.08 -6.70 -0.90
N VAL A 96 12.01 -7.18 -1.52
CA VAL A 96 11.68 -6.90 -2.91
C VAL A 96 10.17 -6.82 -3.08
N HIS A 97 9.69 -5.87 -3.88
CA HIS A 97 8.28 -5.70 -4.19
C HIS A 97 8.05 -5.30 -5.64
N LEU A 98 7.06 -5.90 -6.28
CA LEU A 98 6.66 -5.61 -7.65
C LEU A 98 5.58 -4.53 -7.67
N ALA A 99 5.77 -3.51 -8.49
CA ALA A 99 4.83 -2.41 -8.70
C ALA A 99 4.60 -2.20 -10.20
N VAL A 100 3.44 -2.60 -10.70
CA VAL A 100 3.07 -2.41 -12.11
C VAL A 100 2.73 -0.94 -12.31
N ILE A 101 3.33 -0.32 -13.33
CA ILE A 101 3.04 1.07 -13.72
C ILE A 101 1.74 1.06 -14.52
N GLU A 102 0.71 1.68 -13.98
CA GLU A 102 -0.57 1.78 -14.65
C GLU A 102 -0.52 2.85 -15.74
N LYS A 103 -1.07 2.52 -16.91
CA LYS A 103 -1.32 3.48 -17.98
C LYS A 103 -2.56 4.29 -17.61
N GLY A 104 -2.51 5.05 -16.55
CA GLY A 104 -3.53 6.04 -16.22
C GLY A 104 -3.31 7.29 -17.04
N LYS A 105 -4.31 8.15 -17.12
CA LYS A 105 -4.12 9.54 -17.55
C LYS A 105 -2.91 10.05 -16.76
N LYS A 106 -1.85 10.47 -17.43
CA LYS A 106 -0.83 11.32 -16.81
C LYS A 106 -1.59 12.56 -16.35
N GLY A 107 -2.16 12.48 -15.15
CA GLY A 107 -2.85 13.58 -14.54
C GLY A 107 -1.80 14.43 -13.91
N GLU A 108 -1.48 15.54 -14.50
CA GLU A 108 -1.02 16.68 -13.73
C GLU A 108 -2.23 17.15 -12.95
N GLN A 109 -2.24 16.91 -11.66
CA GLN A 109 -3.24 17.50 -10.79
C GLN A 109 -2.70 18.82 -10.27
N MET A 110 -3.53 19.86 -10.38
CA MET A 110 -3.22 21.18 -9.82
C MET A 110 -3.50 21.14 -8.32
N TRP A 111 -2.47 21.26 -7.53
CA TRP A 111 -2.58 21.47 -6.09
C TRP A 111 -1.99 22.84 -5.73
N ASN A 112 -2.81 23.73 -5.19
CA ASN A 112 -2.39 25.11 -4.85
C ASN A 112 -1.63 25.83 -5.98
N GLY A 113 -2.07 25.65 -7.23
CA GLY A 113 -1.41 26.25 -8.40
C GLY A 113 -0.14 25.53 -8.88
N ILE A 114 0.20 24.38 -8.30
CA ILE A 114 1.36 23.57 -8.67
C ILE A 114 0.90 22.28 -9.34
N ASN A 115 1.48 21.94 -10.49
CA ASN A 115 1.26 20.64 -11.11
C ASN A 115 2.00 19.55 -10.34
N VAL A 116 1.25 18.60 -9.79
CA VAL A 116 1.80 17.42 -9.11
C VAL A 116 1.71 16.22 -10.04
N ALA A 117 2.86 15.65 -10.41
CA ALA A 117 2.90 14.42 -11.18
C ALA A 117 2.50 13.24 -10.30
N ILE A 118 1.43 12.54 -10.68
CA ILE A 118 0.93 11.38 -9.96
C ILE A 118 1.41 10.12 -10.67
N GLY A 119 2.20 9.31 -9.97
CA GLY A 119 2.45 7.93 -10.35
C GLY A 119 1.26 7.05 -9.95
N SER A 120 0.77 6.23 -10.85
CA SER A 120 -0.23 5.21 -10.53
C SER A 120 0.43 3.84 -10.64
N TYR A 121 0.47 3.12 -9.52
CA TYR A 121 1.05 1.79 -9.42
C TYR A 121 0.03 0.82 -8.85
N SER A 122 0.10 -0.43 -9.29
CA SER A 122 -0.75 -1.49 -8.76
C SER A 122 -0.02 -2.82 -8.64
N GLU A 123 -0.64 -3.75 -7.96
CA GLU A 123 -0.25 -5.16 -7.91
C GLU A 123 -1.08 -6.01 -8.88
N ASN A 124 -1.81 -5.39 -9.81
CA ASN A 124 -2.69 -6.09 -10.73
C ASN A 124 -1.90 -6.79 -11.84
N TRP A 125 -1.95 -8.13 -11.84
CA TRP A 125 -1.38 -8.98 -12.89
C TRP A 125 -2.46 -9.65 -13.75
N ASN A 126 -3.68 -9.09 -13.81
CA ASN A 126 -4.73 -9.52 -14.75
C ASN A 126 -4.79 -8.53 -15.92
N ARG A 127 -4.31 -8.94 -17.09
CA ARG A 127 -4.22 -8.10 -18.30
C ARG A 127 -4.70 -8.88 -19.52
N LYS A 128 -4.68 -8.23 -20.67
CA LYS A 128 -4.88 -8.91 -21.96
C LYS A 128 -3.59 -9.55 -22.43
N ASP A 129 -3.68 -10.78 -22.94
CA ASP A 129 -2.51 -11.48 -23.47
C ASP A 129 -1.78 -10.62 -24.52
N GLY A 130 -0.45 -10.58 -24.42
CA GLY A 130 0.40 -9.78 -25.28
C GLY A 130 0.48 -8.29 -24.91
N GLU A 131 -0.25 -7.82 -23.89
CA GLU A 131 -0.12 -6.45 -23.42
C GLU A 131 1.30 -6.20 -22.89
N LYS A 132 1.93 -5.11 -23.33
CA LYS A 132 3.26 -4.71 -22.85
C LYS A 132 3.14 -3.75 -21.68
N LEU A 133 3.77 -4.11 -20.59
CA LEU A 133 3.75 -3.40 -19.32
C LEU A 133 5.14 -2.88 -18.97
N SER A 134 5.16 -1.83 -18.17
CA SER A 134 6.33 -1.41 -17.42
C SER A 134 6.08 -1.60 -15.93
N LEU A 135 7.11 -1.91 -15.17
CA LEU A 135 7.00 -2.09 -13.74
C LEU A 135 8.30 -1.70 -13.02
N TYR A 136 8.19 -1.46 -11.74
CA TYR A 136 9.32 -1.36 -10.84
C TYR A 136 9.43 -2.60 -9.96
N THR A 137 10.67 -2.94 -9.61
CA THR A 137 10.96 -3.73 -8.41
C THR A 137 11.62 -2.80 -7.40
N TYR A 138 10.95 -2.60 -6.26
CA TYR A 138 11.49 -1.86 -5.12
C TYR A 138 12.29 -2.83 -4.26
N THR A 139 13.57 -2.55 -4.04
CA THR A 139 14.46 -3.46 -3.31
C THR A 139 15.65 -2.74 -2.69
N ASN A 140 16.10 -3.17 -1.53
CA ASN A 140 17.39 -2.79 -0.94
C ASN A 140 18.47 -3.86 -1.14
N ALA A 141 18.20 -4.92 -1.91
CA ALA A 141 19.18 -5.93 -2.26
C ALA A 141 20.07 -5.49 -3.43
N GLU A 142 21.17 -6.24 -3.67
CA GLU A 142 22.17 -5.93 -4.70
C GLU A 142 21.64 -6.09 -6.13
N GLU A 143 20.77 -7.10 -6.36
CA GLU A 143 20.23 -7.39 -7.69
C GLU A 143 18.88 -8.08 -7.60
N VAL A 144 18.11 -8.00 -8.70
CA VAL A 144 16.83 -8.69 -8.87
C VAL A 144 16.82 -9.47 -10.16
N GLU A 145 16.45 -10.75 -10.09
CA GLU A 145 16.02 -11.55 -11.22
C GLU A 145 14.51 -11.48 -11.37
N LEU A 146 14.01 -11.11 -12.55
CA LEU A 146 12.60 -11.16 -12.88
C LEU A 146 12.27 -12.43 -13.65
N LYS A 147 11.24 -13.16 -13.22
CA LYS A 147 10.79 -14.39 -13.88
C LYS A 147 9.30 -14.31 -14.22
N LEU A 148 8.93 -14.79 -15.40
CA LEU A 148 7.55 -14.99 -15.80
C LEU A 148 7.32 -16.49 -16.05
N ASN A 149 6.42 -17.11 -15.30
CA ASN A 149 6.13 -18.54 -15.36
C ASN A 149 7.39 -19.42 -15.24
N GLY A 150 8.30 -19.01 -14.34
CA GLY A 150 9.58 -19.71 -14.11
C GLY A 150 10.70 -19.35 -15.09
N LYS A 151 10.38 -18.79 -16.26
CA LYS A 151 11.39 -18.35 -17.24
C LYS A 151 11.97 -17.00 -16.86
N SER A 152 13.30 -16.90 -16.80
CA SER A 152 13.98 -15.63 -16.52
C SER A 152 13.77 -14.62 -17.65
N LEU A 153 13.46 -13.39 -17.26
CA LEU A 153 13.39 -12.21 -18.13
C LEU A 153 14.67 -11.36 -18.02
N GLY A 154 15.60 -11.78 -17.19
CA GLY A 154 16.89 -11.14 -16.96
C GLY A 154 17.14 -10.82 -15.49
N VAL A 155 18.36 -10.34 -15.24
CA VAL A 155 18.84 -9.86 -13.94
C VAL A 155 19.23 -8.41 -14.08
N LYS A 156 18.84 -7.57 -13.13
CA LYS A 156 19.27 -6.18 -13.05
C LYS A 156 19.84 -5.88 -11.68
N LYS A 157 20.96 -5.16 -11.67
CA LYS A 157 21.59 -4.68 -10.43
C LYS A 157 20.85 -3.45 -9.89
N ASN A 158 20.81 -3.35 -8.57
CA ASN A 158 20.39 -2.14 -7.89
C ASN A 158 21.44 -1.04 -8.18
N SER A 159 20.96 0.13 -8.58
CA SER A 159 21.83 1.24 -8.96
C SER A 159 22.43 1.89 -7.71
N SER A 160 23.69 2.30 -7.80
CA SER A 160 24.33 3.19 -6.81
C SER A 160 23.95 4.66 -7.02
N ASN A 161 23.38 5.00 -8.20
CA ASN A 161 22.91 6.35 -8.48
C ASN A 161 21.69 6.67 -7.57
N PRO A 162 21.74 7.70 -6.74
CA PRO A 162 20.64 8.07 -5.85
C PRO A 162 19.27 8.19 -6.53
N LYS A 163 19.24 8.64 -7.79
CA LYS A 163 17.99 8.81 -8.56
C LYS A 163 17.33 7.51 -8.98
N GLU A 164 18.06 6.41 -9.00
CA GLU A 164 17.60 5.09 -9.46
C GLU A 164 17.63 4.04 -8.35
N ARG A 165 18.36 4.32 -7.26
CA ARG A 165 18.59 3.40 -6.16
C ARG A 165 17.29 2.90 -5.56
N ASN A 166 17.24 1.60 -5.29
CA ASN A 166 16.09 0.88 -4.74
C ASN A 166 14.84 0.85 -5.64
N ARG A 167 14.93 1.31 -6.90
CA ARG A 167 13.86 1.32 -7.91
C ARG A 167 14.36 0.78 -9.24
N ILE A 168 14.34 -0.53 -9.44
CA ILE A 168 14.77 -1.12 -10.71
C ILE A 168 13.59 -1.14 -11.67
N LYS A 169 13.70 -0.42 -12.79
CA LYS A 169 12.67 -0.36 -13.82
C LYS A 169 12.80 -1.49 -14.82
N TRP A 170 11.66 -2.08 -15.18
CA TRP A 170 11.51 -3.10 -16.22
C TRP A 170 10.50 -2.60 -17.25
N ASP A 171 10.91 -2.49 -18.49
CA ASP A 171 10.06 -2.01 -19.59
C ASP A 171 9.77 -3.13 -20.58
N ASN A 172 8.64 -3.00 -21.31
CA ASN A 172 8.23 -3.92 -22.38
C ASN A 172 8.04 -5.37 -21.91
N ILE A 173 7.63 -5.58 -20.67
CA ILE A 173 7.29 -6.92 -20.16
C ILE A 173 5.98 -7.33 -20.79
N GLU A 174 6.02 -8.35 -21.65
CA GLU A 174 4.81 -8.91 -22.26
C GLU A 174 4.03 -9.74 -21.25
N TYR A 175 2.77 -9.36 -21.02
CA TYR A 175 1.90 -10.11 -20.16
C TYR A 175 1.60 -11.50 -20.73
N LYS A 176 1.72 -12.49 -19.88
CA LYS A 176 1.20 -13.85 -20.05
C LYS A 176 0.54 -14.29 -18.75
N SER A 177 -0.59 -14.94 -18.85
CA SER A 177 -1.28 -15.51 -17.68
C SER A 177 -0.34 -16.41 -16.89
N GLY A 178 -0.37 -16.29 -15.56
CA GLY A 178 0.46 -17.05 -14.63
C GLY A 178 1.09 -16.19 -13.55
N THR A 179 2.38 -16.42 -13.26
CA THR A 179 3.08 -15.81 -12.13
C THR A 179 4.28 -15.01 -12.61
N LEU A 180 4.29 -13.72 -12.26
CA LEU A 180 5.46 -12.84 -12.36
C LEU A 180 6.16 -12.82 -11.00
N THR A 181 7.43 -13.20 -10.94
CA THR A 181 8.21 -13.30 -9.69
C THR A 181 9.46 -12.45 -9.77
N ALA A 182 9.67 -11.60 -8.78
CA ALA A 182 10.93 -10.91 -8.52
C ALA A 182 11.69 -11.66 -7.42
N ILE A 183 12.95 -11.96 -7.66
CA ILE A 183 13.86 -12.65 -6.74
C ILE A 183 15.04 -11.73 -6.48
N ALA A 184 15.14 -11.22 -5.27
CA ALA A 184 16.25 -10.39 -4.83
C ALA A 184 17.40 -11.24 -4.31
N ARG A 185 18.64 -10.86 -4.65
CA ARG A 185 19.85 -11.57 -4.25
C ARG A 185 20.89 -10.62 -3.68
N ASN A 186 21.66 -11.14 -2.71
CA ASN A 186 22.89 -10.54 -2.20
C ASN A 186 24.00 -11.59 -2.29
N GLY A 187 25.14 -11.26 -2.91
CA GLY A 187 26.23 -12.21 -3.12
C GLY A 187 25.76 -13.47 -3.86
N GLY A 188 24.82 -13.35 -4.79
CA GLY A 188 24.25 -14.47 -5.57
C GLY A 188 23.20 -15.31 -4.81
N LYS A 189 23.01 -15.12 -3.49
CA LYS A 189 22.02 -15.86 -2.68
C LYS A 189 20.68 -15.13 -2.66
N GLU A 190 19.59 -15.87 -2.81
CA GLU A 190 18.24 -15.34 -2.65
C GLU A 190 18.03 -14.86 -1.21
N VAL A 191 17.57 -13.60 -1.05
CA VAL A 191 17.31 -12.97 0.25
C VAL A 191 15.87 -12.49 0.40
N ALA A 192 15.15 -12.29 -0.70
CA ALA A 192 13.73 -11.95 -0.69
C ALA A 192 13.06 -12.33 -2.01
N ARG A 193 11.73 -12.50 -1.95
CA ARG A 193 10.90 -12.83 -3.11
C ARG A 193 9.55 -12.15 -3.00
N HIS A 194 9.03 -11.68 -4.15
CA HIS A 194 7.66 -11.20 -4.29
C HIS A 194 7.07 -11.69 -5.61
N SER A 195 5.78 -12.02 -5.62
CA SER A 195 5.10 -12.51 -6.83
C SER A 195 3.75 -11.85 -7.01
N LEU A 196 3.43 -11.55 -8.27
CA LEU A 196 2.08 -11.21 -8.72
C LEU A 196 1.54 -12.38 -9.54
N GLU A 197 0.26 -12.69 -9.36
CA GLU A 197 -0.37 -13.83 -10.03
C GLU A 197 -1.64 -13.42 -10.76
N THR A 198 -1.85 -14.00 -11.92
CA THR A 198 -3.15 -13.93 -12.60
C THR A 198 -4.20 -14.63 -11.74
N THR A 199 -5.22 -13.92 -11.32
CA THR A 199 -6.33 -14.46 -10.52
C THR A 199 -7.48 -14.90 -11.42
N GLY A 200 -8.25 -15.87 -10.94
CA GLY A 200 -9.56 -16.23 -11.52
C GLY A 200 -10.66 -15.29 -11.02
N GLU A 201 -11.91 -15.69 -11.26
CA GLU A 201 -13.08 -15.00 -10.70
C GLU A 201 -13.11 -15.13 -9.17
N ALA A 202 -13.61 -14.09 -8.50
CA ALA A 202 -13.86 -14.12 -7.07
C ALA A 202 -15.02 -15.08 -6.77
N VAL A 203 -14.77 -16.04 -5.86
CA VAL A 203 -15.73 -17.09 -5.49
C VAL A 203 -16.11 -17.08 -4.01
N SER A 204 -15.33 -16.40 -3.17
CA SER A 204 -15.61 -16.34 -1.73
C SER A 204 -14.96 -15.10 -1.08
N LEU A 205 -15.35 -14.84 0.16
CA LEU A 205 -14.74 -13.82 1.00
C LEU A 205 -13.81 -14.46 2.03
N LYS A 206 -12.74 -13.77 2.39
CA LYS A 206 -11.85 -14.12 3.49
C LYS A 206 -11.82 -12.95 4.46
N LEU A 207 -12.06 -13.22 5.75
CA LEU A 207 -12.04 -12.26 6.85
C LEU A 207 -10.69 -12.35 7.55
N ILE A 208 -10.04 -11.21 7.74
CA ILE A 208 -8.69 -11.11 8.29
C ILE A 208 -8.74 -10.08 9.42
N PRO A 209 -8.82 -10.51 10.70
CA PRO A 209 -8.75 -9.61 11.83
C PRO A 209 -7.30 -9.23 12.12
N ASP A 210 -7.10 -8.03 12.67
CA ASP A 210 -5.77 -7.59 13.12
C ASP A 210 -5.31 -8.42 14.31
N VAL A 211 -6.22 -8.68 15.26
CA VAL A 211 -5.97 -9.54 16.41
C VAL A 211 -7.16 -10.49 16.66
N GLN A 212 -6.93 -11.59 17.36
CA GLN A 212 -8.00 -12.52 17.74
C GLN A 212 -8.72 -12.10 19.01
N THR A 213 -8.04 -11.38 19.88
CA THR A 213 -8.55 -10.96 21.18
C THR A 213 -8.14 -9.53 21.47
N TRP A 214 -9.11 -8.69 21.85
CA TRP A 214 -8.87 -7.29 22.25
C TRP A 214 -9.61 -6.97 23.57
N HIS A 215 -9.42 -5.77 24.14
CA HIS A 215 -9.88 -5.46 25.48
C HIS A 215 -11.35 -5.05 25.51
N ALA A 216 -12.10 -5.57 26.49
CA ALA A 216 -13.50 -5.19 26.76
C ALA A 216 -13.57 -3.93 27.64
N ASP A 217 -13.04 -2.81 27.15
CA ASP A 217 -12.96 -1.53 27.91
C ASP A 217 -13.87 -0.45 27.36
N GLY A 218 -14.72 -0.78 26.39
CA GLY A 218 -15.64 0.15 25.72
C GLY A 218 -14.95 1.10 24.74
N LYS A 219 -13.67 0.95 24.48
CA LYS A 219 -12.85 1.87 23.65
C LYS A 219 -11.98 1.13 22.63
N ASP A 220 -11.46 -0.06 22.98
CA ASP A 220 -10.55 -0.77 22.14
C ASP A 220 -11.19 -1.19 20.81
N LEU A 221 -10.44 -1.09 19.72
CA LEU A 221 -10.92 -1.28 18.36
C LEU A 221 -10.30 -2.54 17.73
N GLN A 222 -11.12 -3.21 16.93
CA GLN A 222 -10.72 -4.33 16.10
C GLN A 222 -10.99 -4.01 14.63
N HIS A 223 -9.98 -4.04 13.81
CA HIS A 223 -10.10 -3.95 12.37
C HIS A 223 -10.23 -5.34 11.76
N VAL A 224 -11.25 -5.56 10.97
CA VAL A 224 -11.39 -6.80 10.20
C VAL A 224 -11.43 -6.45 8.72
N ARG A 225 -10.38 -6.84 8.01
CA ARG A 225 -10.33 -6.71 6.57
C ARG A 225 -11.05 -7.87 5.91
N VAL A 226 -11.87 -7.56 4.92
CA VAL A 226 -12.53 -8.55 4.08
C VAL A 226 -11.97 -8.46 2.67
N ILE A 227 -11.52 -9.59 2.13
CA ILE A 227 -11.04 -9.66 0.76
C ILE A 227 -11.84 -10.70 -0.04
N ALA A 228 -12.16 -10.35 -1.29
CA ALA A 228 -12.73 -11.30 -2.24
C ALA A 228 -11.59 -12.13 -2.85
N VAL A 229 -11.76 -13.45 -2.82
CA VAL A 229 -10.71 -14.38 -3.25
C VAL A 229 -11.21 -15.35 -4.31
N ASP A 230 -10.29 -15.77 -5.18
CA ASP A 230 -10.52 -16.84 -6.17
C ASP A 230 -10.44 -18.25 -5.53
N LYS A 231 -10.61 -19.28 -6.33
CA LYS A 231 -10.54 -20.70 -5.90
C LYS A 231 -9.20 -21.09 -5.26
N LYS A 232 -8.14 -20.32 -5.49
CA LYS A 232 -6.81 -20.52 -4.89
C LYS A 232 -6.56 -19.64 -3.66
N GLY A 233 -7.55 -18.87 -3.21
CA GLY A 233 -7.46 -17.98 -2.06
C GLY A 233 -6.71 -16.66 -2.33
N ARG A 234 -6.51 -16.29 -3.60
CA ARG A 234 -5.82 -15.06 -4.01
C ARG A 234 -6.82 -13.92 -4.15
N ARG A 235 -6.45 -12.73 -3.68
CA ARG A 235 -7.28 -11.52 -3.77
C ARG A 235 -7.56 -11.16 -5.22
N VAL A 236 -8.84 -10.97 -5.54
CA VAL A 236 -9.29 -10.57 -6.88
C VAL A 236 -9.57 -9.07 -6.89
N LEU A 237 -8.64 -8.31 -7.47
CA LEU A 237 -8.69 -6.84 -7.45
C LEU A 237 -9.87 -6.23 -8.23
N SER A 238 -10.49 -6.98 -9.14
CA SER A 238 -11.67 -6.53 -9.90
C SER A 238 -13.00 -6.73 -9.17
N ALA A 239 -13.01 -7.36 -7.99
CA ALA A 239 -14.23 -7.56 -7.21
C ALA A 239 -14.69 -6.23 -6.59
N GLY A 240 -15.99 -5.91 -6.78
CA GLY A 240 -16.60 -4.64 -6.36
C GLY A 240 -17.99 -4.80 -5.75
N GLU A 241 -18.39 -6.01 -5.37
CA GLU A 241 -19.71 -6.33 -4.85
C GLU A 241 -19.96 -5.66 -3.49
N ASN A 242 -21.21 -5.34 -3.21
CA ASN A 242 -21.62 -4.81 -1.91
C ASN A 242 -21.60 -5.90 -0.84
N LEU A 243 -21.13 -5.52 0.36
CA LEU A 243 -21.09 -6.36 1.54
C LEU A 243 -21.97 -5.75 2.62
N HIS A 244 -22.68 -6.59 3.35
CA HIS A 244 -23.38 -6.23 4.57
C HIS A 244 -22.72 -6.90 5.77
N PHE A 245 -22.49 -6.13 6.84
CA PHE A 245 -21.83 -6.54 8.06
C PHE A 245 -22.82 -6.61 9.21
N ALA A 246 -22.79 -7.67 9.99
CA ALA A 246 -23.53 -7.80 11.24
C ALA A 246 -22.61 -8.32 12.34
N VAL A 247 -22.74 -7.74 13.53
CA VAL A 247 -21.97 -8.17 14.72
C VAL A 247 -22.94 -8.68 15.78
N ASN A 248 -22.54 -9.76 16.45
CA ASN A 248 -23.26 -10.34 17.58
C ASN A 248 -22.27 -10.54 18.74
N GLY A 249 -22.72 -10.27 19.97
CA GLY A 249 -21.89 -10.20 21.18
C GLY A 249 -21.77 -8.76 21.67
N ASP A 250 -20.96 -8.53 22.72
CA ASP A 250 -20.77 -7.19 23.30
C ASP A 250 -19.73 -6.38 22.49
N ALA A 251 -20.13 -6.01 21.28
CA ALA A 251 -19.38 -5.14 20.36
C ALA A 251 -20.31 -4.46 19.38
N GLU A 252 -19.88 -3.37 18.80
CA GLU A 252 -20.61 -2.62 17.77
C GLU A 252 -19.76 -2.30 16.56
N ILE A 253 -20.38 -2.12 15.39
CA ILE A 253 -19.73 -1.60 14.19
C ILE A 253 -19.67 -0.08 14.32
N VAL A 254 -18.45 0.48 14.35
CA VAL A 254 -18.25 1.94 14.44
C VAL A 254 -17.96 2.58 13.09
N ALA A 255 -17.38 1.82 12.16
CA ALA A 255 -17.11 2.31 10.81
C ALA A 255 -16.94 1.18 9.81
N VAL A 256 -17.15 1.51 8.53
CA VAL A 256 -16.84 0.69 7.36
C VAL A 256 -16.08 1.52 6.33
N ASP A 257 -15.09 0.93 5.66
CA ASP A 257 -14.31 1.59 4.62
C ASP A 257 -13.84 0.58 3.56
N ASN A 258 -13.26 1.06 2.46
CA ASN A 258 -12.70 0.21 1.41
C ASN A 258 -11.44 0.80 0.75
N GLY A 259 -10.98 1.96 1.24
CA GLY A 259 -9.81 2.65 0.67
C GLY A 259 -10.11 3.55 -0.53
N ASN A 260 -11.35 3.58 -1.03
CA ASN A 260 -11.74 4.44 -2.15
C ASN A 260 -12.07 5.85 -1.69
N ILE A 261 -11.11 6.75 -1.74
CA ILE A 261 -11.29 8.16 -1.36
C ILE A 261 -12.31 8.92 -2.25
N SER A 262 -12.71 8.34 -3.37
CA SER A 262 -13.74 8.90 -4.27
C SER A 262 -15.14 8.32 -4.03
N SER A 263 -15.30 7.39 -3.09
CA SER A 263 -16.59 6.76 -2.80
C SER A 263 -17.58 7.72 -2.16
N ASP A 264 -18.86 7.65 -2.60
CA ASP A 264 -19.97 8.38 -1.98
C ASP A 264 -20.67 7.58 -0.88
N GLU A 265 -20.25 6.34 -0.64
CA GLU A 265 -20.79 5.49 0.43
C GLU A 265 -20.44 6.08 1.80
N LEU A 266 -21.38 5.96 2.74
CA LEU A 266 -21.17 6.42 4.11
C LEU A 266 -20.14 5.53 4.82
N ALA A 267 -19.26 6.15 5.60
CA ALA A 267 -18.32 5.43 6.46
C ALA A 267 -18.97 4.87 7.73
N VAL A 268 -20.21 5.31 8.04
CA VAL A 268 -21.03 4.81 9.16
C VAL A 268 -22.11 3.88 8.62
N GLY A 269 -22.48 2.87 9.43
CA GLY A 269 -23.46 1.87 9.04
C GLY A 269 -22.82 0.48 8.88
N SER A 270 -23.53 -0.38 8.16
CA SER A 270 -23.19 -1.80 8.04
C SER A 270 -22.97 -2.28 6.60
N ASP A 271 -22.95 -1.35 5.63
CA ASP A 271 -22.83 -1.69 4.23
C ASP A 271 -21.63 -1.01 3.60
N ARG A 272 -20.86 -1.77 2.82
CA ARG A 272 -19.73 -1.21 2.07
C ARG A 272 -19.39 -2.08 0.85
N SER A 273 -19.25 -1.45 -0.31
CA SER A 273 -18.77 -2.15 -1.50
C SER A 273 -17.30 -2.50 -1.38
N LEU A 274 -16.90 -3.60 -2.01
CA LEU A 274 -15.49 -3.89 -2.22
C LEU A 274 -14.87 -2.86 -3.18
N PHE A 275 -13.68 -2.40 -2.85
CA PHE A 275 -12.83 -1.63 -3.75
C PHE A 275 -11.49 -2.33 -3.91
N MET A 276 -11.05 -2.53 -5.14
CA MET A 276 -9.86 -3.34 -5.41
C MET A 276 -9.92 -4.71 -4.68
N GLY A 277 -11.13 -5.30 -4.60
CA GLY A 277 -11.35 -6.59 -3.94
C GLY A 277 -11.21 -6.58 -2.42
N SER A 278 -11.35 -5.44 -1.76
CA SER A 278 -11.19 -5.30 -0.30
C SER A 278 -12.21 -4.33 0.29
N ALA A 279 -12.63 -4.62 1.53
CA ALA A 279 -13.33 -3.70 2.41
C ALA A 279 -12.81 -3.88 3.85
N LEU A 280 -13.09 -2.92 4.71
CA LEU A 280 -12.71 -2.90 6.12
C LEU A 280 -13.95 -2.63 6.96
N VAL A 281 -14.11 -3.38 8.04
CA VAL A 281 -15.06 -3.06 9.11
C VAL A 281 -14.28 -2.87 10.41
N ILE A 282 -14.68 -1.85 11.18
CA ILE A 282 -14.08 -1.50 12.46
C ILE A 282 -15.11 -1.77 13.54
N LEU A 283 -14.74 -2.62 14.48
CA LEU A 283 -15.55 -2.98 15.65
C LEU A 283 -15.00 -2.28 16.88
N ARG A 284 -15.87 -1.81 17.76
CA ARG A 284 -15.51 -1.36 19.11
C ARG A 284 -16.00 -2.40 20.12
N ALA A 285 -15.16 -2.77 21.07
CA ALA A 285 -15.54 -3.64 22.17
C ALA A 285 -16.57 -2.95 23.08
N GLY A 286 -17.47 -3.74 23.65
CA GLY A 286 -18.26 -3.33 24.81
C GLY A 286 -17.44 -3.38 26.10
N THR A 287 -18.11 -3.40 27.24
CA THR A 287 -17.46 -3.39 28.56
C THR A 287 -17.43 -4.75 29.24
N SER A 288 -17.98 -5.77 28.60
CA SER A 288 -18.04 -7.14 29.12
C SER A 288 -17.29 -8.11 28.23
N ALA A 289 -16.36 -8.85 28.79
CA ALA A 289 -15.64 -9.91 28.05
C ALA A 289 -16.63 -10.90 27.44
N SER A 290 -16.57 -11.13 26.15
CA SER A 290 -17.52 -11.94 25.42
C SER A 290 -16.96 -12.57 24.15
N ASN A 291 -17.69 -13.57 23.65
CA ASN A 291 -17.50 -14.07 22.29
C ASN A 291 -18.23 -13.18 21.29
N ILE A 292 -17.50 -12.65 20.35
CA ILE A 292 -18.01 -11.80 19.28
C ILE A 292 -18.08 -12.61 17.98
N THR A 293 -19.18 -12.52 17.27
CA THR A 293 -19.30 -13.08 15.92
C THR A 293 -19.52 -11.94 14.92
N LEU A 294 -18.60 -11.74 14.01
CA LEU A 294 -18.81 -10.90 12.84
C LEU A 294 -19.30 -11.77 11.69
N GLU A 295 -20.42 -11.38 11.11
CA GLU A 295 -21.00 -11.98 9.90
C GLU A 295 -20.88 -10.99 8.74
N VAL A 296 -20.53 -11.52 7.57
CA VAL A 296 -20.46 -10.76 6.31
C VAL A 296 -21.27 -11.49 5.26
N THR A 297 -22.24 -10.78 4.69
CA THR A 297 -23.12 -11.28 3.64
C THR A 297 -22.95 -10.47 2.35
N SER A 298 -23.35 -11.06 1.24
CA SER A 298 -23.32 -10.48 -0.10
C SER A 298 -24.26 -11.26 -1.00
N ASP A 299 -24.79 -10.64 -2.03
CA ASP A 299 -25.64 -11.32 -3.02
C ASP A 299 -24.88 -12.37 -3.85
N LYS A 300 -23.56 -12.23 -3.96
CA LYS A 300 -22.72 -13.11 -4.80
C LYS A 300 -22.04 -14.22 -4.02
N TYR A 301 -21.56 -13.91 -2.80
CA TYR A 301 -20.74 -14.84 -2.04
C TYR A 301 -21.52 -15.49 -0.91
N LYS A 302 -21.16 -16.74 -0.60
CA LYS A 302 -21.69 -17.38 0.61
C LYS A 302 -21.31 -16.57 1.84
N THR A 303 -22.26 -16.44 2.78
CA THR A 303 -22.04 -15.80 4.09
C THR A 303 -20.77 -16.31 4.75
N GLN A 304 -19.96 -15.40 5.23
CA GLN A 304 -18.76 -15.70 6.00
C GLN A 304 -18.93 -15.22 7.44
N ARG A 305 -18.35 -15.96 8.38
CA ARG A 305 -18.37 -15.64 9.81
C ARG A 305 -16.98 -15.82 10.40
N ILE A 306 -16.63 -14.94 11.30
CA ILE A 306 -15.43 -15.09 12.14
C ILE A 306 -15.80 -14.93 13.61
N LYS A 307 -15.20 -15.76 14.45
CA LYS A 307 -15.31 -15.67 15.91
C LYS A 307 -14.09 -14.93 16.45
N LEU A 308 -14.35 -13.94 17.27
CA LEU A 308 -13.37 -13.09 17.93
C LEU A 308 -13.71 -13.08 19.42
N ASN A 309 -12.79 -12.65 20.28
CA ASN A 309 -12.99 -12.61 21.71
C ASN A 309 -12.54 -11.27 22.28
N THR A 310 -13.32 -10.75 23.25
CA THR A 310 -12.88 -9.65 24.11
C THR A 310 -12.49 -10.20 25.50
N LYS A 311 -11.54 -9.58 26.19
CA LYS A 311 -11.05 -9.94 27.54
C LYS A 311 -10.93 -8.74 28.45
#